data_b77eab15bf94f8d4b515df3f4e34cdc1
#
_entry.id   b77eab15bf94f8d4b515df3f4e34cdc1
#
_cell.length_a   1.000
_cell.length_b   1.000
_cell.length_c   1.000
_cell.angle_alpha   90.00
_cell.angle_beta   90.00
_cell.angle_gamma   90.00
#
_symmetry.space_group_name_H-M   'P 1'
#
loop_
_entity.id
_entity.type
_entity.pdbx_description
1 polymer ?
#
loop_
_entity_poly.entity_id
_entity_poly.type
_entity_poly.pdbx_seq_one_letter_code
_entity_poly.pdbx_strand_id
1 'polypeptide(L)'
;MGFITNLAVKRQLKRHGYTGDHGLVPLSEVKRAIVLFDVEDVEFDECQKITEDFFAAAGIELKPFFLDMSRHEKDEIIVTGVRTTILKRNLAFCGTLPQEIIGELKADTAGLFICLVDNCCPAVRCFSGIVPAKFCIGRRDYEGAPFGMTFTTPEQIDSIQMNFHDSAKCLKSILEYLPMVVK
;
A
#
# COMPACT_ATOMS: atom_id res chain seq x y z
N MET A 1 19.04 4.75 0.99
CA MET A 1 18.83 3.58 1.87
C MET A 1 20.17 2.88 2.07
N GLY A 2 20.54 2.48 3.30
CA GLY A 2 21.83 1.85 3.57
C GLY A 2 21.95 0.42 3.03
N PHE A 3 23.17 -0.06 2.81
CA PHE A 3 23.44 -1.42 2.30
C PHE A 3 22.77 -2.52 3.14
N ILE A 4 22.84 -2.41 4.48
CA ILE A 4 22.26 -3.40 5.41
C ILE A 4 20.74 -3.44 5.29
N THR A 5 20.09 -2.28 5.16
CA THR A 5 18.64 -2.17 4.97
C THR A 5 18.19 -2.83 3.66
N ASN A 6 18.92 -2.59 2.57
CA ASN A 6 18.62 -3.24 1.29
C ASN A 6 18.78 -4.77 1.37
N LEU A 7 19.79 -5.25 2.09
CA LEU A 7 20.00 -6.68 2.30
C LEU A 7 18.86 -7.30 3.12
N ALA A 8 18.39 -6.62 4.18
CA ALA A 8 17.27 -7.07 5.00
C ALA A 8 15.97 -7.17 4.18
N VAL A 9 15.66 -6.15 3.36
CA VAL A 9 14.50 -6.15 2.44
C VAL A 9 14.62 -7.32 1.45
N LYS A 10 15.74 -7.46 0.76
CA LYS A 10 15.97 -8.57 -0.19
C LYS A 10 15.79 -9.94 0.48
N ARG A 11 16.28 -10.11 1.72
CA ARG A 11 16.14 -11.36 2.47
C ARG A 11 14.68 -11.64 2.84
N GLN A 12 13.92 -10.63 3.25
CA GLN A 12 12.50 -10.79 3.55
C GLN A 12 11.70 -11.12 2.30
N LEU A 13 11.93 -10.42 1.19
CA LEU A 13 11.30 -10.70 -0.10
C LEU A 13 11.65 -12.09 -0.65
N LYS A 14 12.89 -12.55 -0.49
CA LYS A 14 13.28 -13.92 -0.87
C LYS A 14 12.51 -15.00 -0.11
N ARG A 15 12.13 -14.73 1.15
CA ARG A 15 11.41 -15.70 2.00
C ARG A 15 9.90 -15.64 1.84
N HIS A 16 9.37 -14.45 1.64
CA HIS A 16 7.94 -14.17 1.76
C HIS A 16 7.33 -13.53 0.53
N GLY A 17 8.15 -13.07 -0.43
CA GLY A 17 7.69 -12.39 -1.64
C GLY A 17 6.64 -13.20 -2.41
N TYR A 18 5.71 -12.49 -3.00
CA TYR A 18 4.72 -13.10 -3.87
C TYR A 18 5.39 -13.58 -5.16
N THR A 19 5.10 -14.81 -5.53
CA THR A 19 5.68 -15.49 -6.71
C THR A 19 4.63 -15.81 -7.77
N GLY A 20 3.40 -15.36 -7.57
CA GLY A 20 2.35 -15.53 -8.57
C GLY A 20 2.48 -14.53 -9.72
N ASP A 21 1.72 -14.76 -10.76
CA ASP A 21 1.72 -13.89 -11.93
C ASP A 21 1.00 -12.57 -11.61
N HIS A 22 1.62 -11.47 -12.03
CA HIS A 22 1.00 -10.14 -12.05
C HIS A 22 0.42 -9.87 -13.43
N GLY A 23 -0.79 -9.35 -13.50
CA GLY A 23 -1.46 -9.02 -14.74
C GLY A 23 -2.74 -8.23 -14.52
N LEU A 24 -3.25 -7.64 -15.58
CA LEU A 24 -4.53 -6.95 -15.56
C LEU A 24 -5.65 -7.96 -15.28
N VAL A 25 -6.54 -7.62 -14.38
CA VAL A 25 -7.72 -8.41 -14.03
C VAL A 25 -8.95 -7.52 -14.19
N PRO A 26 -9.97 -7.96 -14.93
CA PRO A 26 -11.24 -7.21 -15.03
C PRO A 26 -11.78 -6.86 -13.65
N LEU A 27 -12.20 -5.62 -13.44
CA LEU A 27 -12.72 -5.17 -12.13
C LEU A 27 -13.89 -6.04 -11.66
N SER A 28 -14.70 -6.54 -12.61
CA SER A 28 -15.80 -7.48 -12.36
C SER A 28 -15.35 -8.84 -11.78
N GLU A 29 -14.09 -9.22 -11.96
CA GLU A 29 -13.51 -10.45 -11.42
C GLU A 29 -12.77 -10.22 -10.09
N VAL A 30 -12.56 -8.96 -9.70
CA VAL A 30 -11.93 -8.59 -8.43
C VAL A 30 -12.93 -8.81 -7.30
N LYS A 31 -12.71 -9.82 -6.49
CA LYS A 31 -13.54 -10.09 -5.29
C LYS A 31 -13.05 -9.36 -4.07
N ARG A 32 -11.73 -9.11 -3.99
CA ARG A 32 -11.07 -8.46 -2.86
C ARG A 32 -9.99 -7.50 -3.33
N ALA A 33 -9.95 -6.34 -2.70
CA ALA A 33 -8.89 -5.35 -2.85
C ALA A 33 -8.16 -5.15 -1.52
N ILE A 34 -6.85 -4.99 -1.59
CA ILE A 34 -6.00 -4.58 -0.46
C ILE A 34 -5.55 -3.16 -0.73
N VAL A 35 -5.67 -2.28 0.26
CA VAL A 35 -5.20 -0.89 0.16
C VAL A 35 -4.29 -0.60 1.33
N LEU A 36 -3.11 -0.06 1.05
CA LEU A 36 -2.16 0.43 2.04
C LEU A 36 -2.27 1.94 2.14
N PHE A 37 -2.76 2.43 3.27
CA PHE A 37 -2.90 3.84 3.60
C PHE A 37 -1.69 4.36 4.37
N ASP A 38 -1.39 5.64 4.20
CA ASP A 38 -0.47 6.39 5.04
C ASP A 38 -1.29 7.17 6.08
N VAL A 39 -1.15 6.82 7.37
CA VAL A 39 -1.89 7.49 8.46
C VAL A 39 -1.39 8.92 8.69
N GLU A 40 -0.14 9.21 8.30
CA GLU A 40 0.44 10.55 8.42
C GLU A 40 0.02 11.48 7.25
N ASP A 41 -0.71 10.95 6.25
CA ASP A 41 -1.23 11.77 5.16
C ASP A 41 -2.33 12.73 5.67
N VAL A 42 -2.23 14.00 5.31
CA VAL A 42 -3.20 15.05 5.74
C VAL A 42 -4.62 14.74 5.25
N GLU A 43 -4.75 14.05 4.10
CA GLU A 43 -6.03 13.66 3.51
C GLU A 43 -6.42 12.22 3.82
N PHE A 44 -5.83 11.60 4.86
CA PHE A 44 -6.05 10.20 5.22
C PHE A 44 -7.54 9.83 5.34
N ASP A 45 -8.31 10.60 6.11
CA ASP A 45 -9.75 10.32 6.34
C ASP A 45 -10.55 10.41 5.04
N GLU A 46 -10.24 11.38 4.18
CA GLU A 46 -10.88 11.52 2.87
C GLU A 46 -10.51 10.35 1.95
N CYS A 47 -9.26 9.97 1.91
CA CYS A 47 -8.78 8.82 1.12
C CYS A 47 -9.43 7.52 1.57
N GLN A 48 -9.55 7.31 2.89
CA GLN A 48 -10.21 6.12 3.44
C GLN A 48 -11.69 6.08 3.01
N LYS A 49 -12.41 7.17 3.20
CA LYS A 49 -13.82 7.26 2.83
C LYS A 49 -14.07 7.03 1.34
N ILE A 50 -13.29 7.69 0.46
CA ILE A 50 -13.40 7.52 -1.00
C ILE A 50 -13.19 6.04 -1.38
N THR A 51 -12.21 5.40 -0.76
CA THR A 51 -11.88 4.00 -1.03
C THR A 51 -13.01 3.07 -0.58
N GLU A 52 -13.52 3.26 0.63
CA GLU A 52 -14.63 2.48 1.19
C GLU A 52 -15.90 2.61 0.33
N ASP A 53 -16.27 3.84 -0.03
CA ASP A 53 -17.44 4.12 -0.85
C ASP A 53 -17.32 3.47 -2.25
N PHE A 54 -16.15 3.57 -2.88
CA PHE A 54 -15.91 2.99 -4.20
C PHE A 54 -16.01 1.46 -4.18
N PHE A 55 -15.30 0.78 -3.28
CA PHE A 55 -15.29 -0.67 -3.25
C PHE A 55 -16.63 -1.26 -2.77
N ALA A 56 -17.32 -0.58 -1.85
CA ALA A 56 -18.67 -0.94 -1.45
C ALA A 56 -19.65 -0.86 -2.63
N ALA A 57 -19.61 0.22 -3.41
CA ALA A 57 -20.42 0.39 -4.60
C ALA A 57 -20.12 -0.66 -5.70
N ALA A 58 -18.85 -1.07 -5.80
CA ALA A 58 -18.42 -2.11 -6.74
C ALA A 58 -18.70 -3.54 -6.25
N GLY A 59 -19.13 -3.74 -5.00
CA GLY A 59 -19.33 -5.06 -4.40
C GLY A 59 -18.03 -5.83 -4.15
N ILE A 60 -16.91 -5.11 -3.98
CA ILE A 60 -15.57 -5.66 -3.77
C ILE A 60 -15.24 -5.58 -2.28
N GLU A 61 -14.80 -6.69 -1.69
CA GLU A 61 -14.34 -6.71 -0.30
C GLU A 61 -13.04 -5.91 -0.15
N LEU A 62 -13.07 -4.88 0.69
CA LEU A 62 -11.89 -4.06 1.01
C LEU A 62 -11.19 -4.59 2.27
N LYS A 63 -9.89 -4.88 2.17
CA LYS A 63 -9.01 -5.16 3.31
C LYS A 63 -8.00 -4.02 3.47
N PRO A 64 -8.25 -3.04 4.36
CA PRO A 64 -7.34 -1.93 4.56
C PRO A 64 -6.16 -2.31 5.43
N PHE A 65 -4.98 -1.81 5.09
CA PHE A 65 -3.79 -1.77 5.92
C PHE A 65 -3.35 -0.33 6.12
N PHE A 66 -2.75 -0.05 7.27
CA PHE A 66 -2.38 1.29 7.69
C PHE A 66 -0.89 1.34 8.04
N LEU A 67 -0.16 2.25 7.42
CA LEU A 67 1.22 2.53 7.77
C LEU A 67 1.26 3.76 8.67
N ASP A 68 1.76 3.59 9.88
CA ASP A 68 1.90 4.64 10.87
C ASP A 68 3.36 4.71 11.33
N MET A 69 4.08 5.69 10.79
CA MET A 69 5.50 5.91 11.07
C MET A 69 5.74 7.00 12.12
N SER A 70 4.67 7.53 12.71
CA SER A 70 4.73 8.51 13.80
C SER A 70 5.30 7.91 15.08
N ARG A 71 5.64 8.78 16.03
CA ARG A 71 6.07 8.37 17.38
C ARG A 71 4.88 8.42 18.32
N HIS A 72 4.37 7.24 18.64
CA HIS A 72 3.34 7.11 19.67
C HIS A 72 3.96 6.88 21.05
N GLU A 73 3.36 7.45 22.07
CA GLU A 73 3.62 7.06 23.46
C GLU A 73 3.07 5.64 23.70
N LYS A 74 3.59 4.96 24.75
CA LYS A 74 3.26 3.54 24.98
C LYS A 74 1.78 3.29 25.24
N ASP A 75 1.07 4.28 25.81
CA ASP A 75 -0.33 4.18 26.23
C ASP A 75 -1.30 4.89 25.28
N GLU A 76 -0.80 5.37 24.14
CA GLU A 76 -1.63 6.05 23.15
C GLU A 76 -2.54 5.05 22.41
N ILE A 77 -3.84 5.36 22.38
CA ILE A 77 -4.85 4.54 21.70
C ILE A 77 -4.73 4.76 20.19
N ILE A 78 -4.45 3.68 19.48
CA ILE A 78 -4.38 3.70 18.02
C ILE A 78 -5.78 3.46 17.47
N VAL A 79 -6.28 4.42 16.70
CA VAL A 79 -7.66 4.42 16.16
C VAL A 79 -7.82 3.44 15.00
N THR A 80 -6.74 3.04 14.35
CA THR A 80 -6.74 2.10 13.23
C THR A 80 -6.77 0.65 13.68
N GLY A 81 -7.13 -0.28 12.78
CA GLY A 81 -7.28 -1.70 13.11
C GLY A 81 -6.00 -2.36 13.64
N VAL A 82 -6.08 -2.98 14.83
CA VAL A 82 -4.92 -3.53 15.56
C VAL A 82 -4.10 -4.54 14.73
N ARG A 83 -4.76 -5.37 13.91
CA ARG A 83 -4.08 -6.43 13.13
C ARG A 83 -3.51 -5.96 11.79
N THR A 84 -4.03 -4.87 11.25
CA THR A 84 -3.65 -4.36 9.92
C THR A 84 -2.85 -3.07 9.98
N THR A 85 -2.52 -2.58 11.19
CA THR A 85 -1.70 -1.38 11.39
C THR A 85 -0.23 -1.73 11.56
N ILE A 86 0.60 -1.13 10.71
CA ILE A 86 2.05 -1.26 10.71
C ILE A 86 2.63 -0.07 11.45
N LEU A 87 2.93 -0.26 12.74
CA LEU A 87 3.51 0.78 13.59
C LEU A 87 5.02 0.80 13.47
N LYS A 88 5.62 1.99 13.44
CA LYS A 88 7.08 2.17 13.45
C LYS A 88 7.78 1.39 14.56
N ARG A 89 7.22 1.38 15.78
CA ARG A 89 7.77 0.67 16.94
C ARG A 89 7.74 -0.86 16.81
N ASN A 90 6.87 -1.39 15.96
CA ASN A 90 6.68 -2.83 15.75
C ASN A 90 7.44 -3.36 14.54
N LEU A 91 8.12 -2.48 13.78
CA LEU A 91 8.91 -2.91 12.64
C LEU A 91 10.03 -3.85 13.07
N ALA A 92 10.29 -4.86 12.24
CA ALA A 92 11.38 -5.80 12.42
C ALA A 92 12.74 -5.15 12.07
N PHE A 93 13.80 -5.94 12.11
CA PHE A 93 15.17 -5.48 11.85
C PHE A 93 15.27 -4.66 10.55
N CYS A 94 15.94 -3.52 10.62
CA CYS A 94 16.10 -2.56 9.53
C CYS A 94 14.79 -2.00 8.94
N GLY A 95 13.70 -1.96 9.71
CA GLY A 95 12.43 -1.39 9.27
C GLY A 95 11.63 -2.29 8.34
N THR A 96 11.93 -3.60 8.31
CA THR A 96 11.13 -4.59 7.57
C THR A 96 9.84 -4.97 8.32
N LEU A 97 8.93 -5.71 7.66
CA LEU A 97 7.63 -6.07 8.24
C LEU A 97 7.77 -7.10 9.38
N PRO A 98 6.97 -6.97 10.46
CA PRO A 98 6.84 -8.00 11.48
C PRO A 98 6.07 -9.23 10.95
N GLN A 99 6.27 -10.39 11.59
CA GLN A 99 5.68 -11.66 11.13
C GLN A 99 4.15 -11.68 11.19
N GLU A 100 3.57 -10.96 12.16
CA GLU A 100 2.13 -10.82 12.32
C GLU A 100 1.50 -10.17 11.08
N ILE A 101 2.07 -9.07 10.60
CA ILE A 101 1.61 -8.38 9.39
C ILE A 101 1.81 -9.25 8.15
N ILE A 102 2.93 -9.98 8.05
CA ILE A 102 3.15 -10.91 6.94
C ILE A 102 2.10 -12.04 6.96
N GLY A 103 1.74 -12.53 8.13
CA GLY A 103 0.68 -13.53 8.29
C GLY A 103 -0.67 -13.02 7.83
N GLU A 104 -1.06 -11.83 8.29
CA GLU A 104 -2.32 -11.18 7.87
C GLU A 104 -2.36 -10.88 6.37
N LEU A 105 -1.23 -10.46 5.80
CA LEU A 105 -1.12 -10.15 4.38
C LEU A 105 -1.27 -11.39 3.51
N LYS A 106 -0.75 -12.53 3.96
CA LYS A 106 -0.79 -13.80 3.23
C LYS A 106 -2.04 -14.64 3.49
N ALA A 107 -2.87 -14.26 4.45
CA ALA A 107 -4.09 -15.00 4.78
C ALA A 107 -5.06 -15.08 3.58
N ASP A 108 -5.03 -14.07 2.72
CA ASP A 108 -5.94 -13.94 1.59
C ASP A 108 -5.23 -13.47 0.33
N THR A 109 -5.69 -13.95 -0.82
CA THR A 109 -5.28 -13.41 -2.12
C THR A 109 -6.21 -12.28 -2.55
N ALA A 110 -5.65 -11.24 -3.16
CA ALA A 110 -6.40 -10.13 -3.70
C ALA A 110 -6.34 -10.09 -5.24
N GLY A 111 -7.39 -9.59 -5.87
CA GLY A 111 -7.37 -9.26 -7.29
C GLY A 111 -6.61 -7.95 -7.52
N LEU A 112 -6.70 -7.02 -6.57
CA LEU A 112 -6.17 -5.67 -6.66
C LEU A 112 -5.42 -5.27 -5.39
N PHE A 113 -4.27 -4.62 -5.55
CA PHE A 113 -3.56 -3.92 -4.49
C PHE A 113 -3.33 -2.46 -4.89
N ILE A 114 -3.63 -1.54 -3.99
CA ILE A 114 -3.35 -0.11 -4.16
C ILE A 114 -2.46 0.36 -3.01
N CYS A 115 -1.31 0.93 -3.34
CA CYS A 115 -0.39 1.55 -2.38
C CYS A 115 -0.53 3.08 -2.46
N LEU A 116 -1.11 3.69 -1.44
CA LEU A 116 -1.27 5.14 -1.35
C LEU A 116 -0.08 5.83 -0.66
N VAL A 117 0.85 5.05 -0.14
CA VAL A 117 2.04 5.59 0.54
C VAL A 117 3.03 6.13 -0.48
N ASP A 118 3.41 7.40 -0.32
CA ASP A 118 4.39 8.06 -1.19
C ASP A 118 5.84 7.79 -0.76
N ASN A 119 6.06 7.48 0.51
CA ASN A 119 7.37 7.21 1.08
C ASN A 119 7.81 5.75 0.83
N CYS A 120 8.85 5.56 0.01
CA CYS A 120 9.43 4.25 -0.27
C CYS A 120 10.34 3.75 0.88
N CYS A 121 9.79 3.59 2.09
CA CYS A 121 10.51 3.00 3.22
C CYS A 121 10.64 1.47 3.11
N PRO A 122 11.51 0.80 3.91
CA PRO A 122 11.68 -0.65 3.86
C PRO A 122 10.39 -1.43 4.08
N ALA A 123 9.50 -0.96 4.97
CA ALA A 123 8.22 -1.58 5.24
C ALA A 123 7.32 -1.58 3.99
N VAL A 124 7.22 -0.45 3.27
CA VAL A 124 6.44 -0.33 2.03
C VAL A 124 6.99 -1.25 0.95
N ARG A 125 8.32 -1.31 0.78
CA ARG A 125 8.95 -2.21 -0.20
C ARG A 125 8.67 -3.68 0.11
N CYS A 126 8.75 -4.07 1.38
CA CYS A 126 8.42 -5.43 1.80
C CYS A 126 6.94 -5.71 1.61
N PHE A 127 6.06 -4.79 2.01
CA PHE A 127 4.61 -4.94 1.87
C PHE A 127 4.23 -5.17 0.42
N SER A 128 4.62 -4.26 -0.48
CA SER A 128 4.27 -4.34 -1.90
C SER A 128 4.81 -5.59 -2.58
N GLY A 129 6.00 -6.06 -2.19
CA GLY A 129 6.57 -7.28 -2.77
C GLY A 129 6.07 -8.59 -2.14
N ILE A 130 5.35 -8.53 -1.00
CA ILE A 130 4.79 -9.71 -0.32
C ILE A 130 3.29 -9.86 -0.60
N VAL A 131 2.58 -8.75 -0.81
CA VAL A 131 1.13 -8.76 -1.02
C VAL A 131 0.75 -9.69 -2.17
N PRO A 132 -0.14 -10.69 -1.92
CA PRO A 132 -0.54 -11.66 -2.94
C PRO A 132 -1.66 -11.08 -3.80
N ALA A 133 -1.34 -10.11 -4.65
CA ALA A 133 -2.29 -9.46 -5.54
C ALA A 133 -1.93 -9.67 -7.01
N LYS A 134 -2.97 -9.86 -7.84
CA LYS A 134 -2.77 -10.02 -9.28
C LYS A 134 -2.40 -8.73 -9.98
N PHE A 135 -3.07 -7.62 -9.64
CA PHE A 135 -2.77 -6.31 -10.17
C PHE A 135 -2.40 -5.34 -9.06
N CYS A 136 -1.28 -4.64 -9.24
CA CYS A 136 -0.73 -3.74 -8.24
C CYS A 136 -0.62 -2.33 -8.80
N ILE A 137 -1.13 -1.36 -8.05
CA ILE A 137 -1.10 0.06 -8.37
C ILE A 137 -0.34 0.77 -7.26
N GLY A 138 0.59 1.64 -7.62
CA GLY A 138 1.36 2.43 -6.67
C GLY A 138 1.26 3.91 -6.91
N ARG A 139 1.36 4.69 -5.85
CA ARG A 139 1.48 6.14 -5.95
C ARG A 139 2.86 6.55 -6.47
N ARG A 140 3.88 5.74 -6.20
CA ARG A 140 5.26 5.99 -6.63
C ARG A 140 5.94 4.73 -7.10
N ASP A 141 6.68 4.83 -8.19
CA ASP A 141 7.53 3.75 -8.65
C ASP A 141 8.88 3.74 -7.91
N TYR A 142 9.45 2.55 -7.75
CA TYR A 142 10.79 2.33 -7.22
C TYR A 142 11.37 1.02 -7.77
N GLU A 143 12.69 0.90 -7.74
CA GLU A 143 13.38 -0.30 -8.23
C GLU A 143 12.87 -1.58 -7.56
N GLY A 144 12.32 -2.48 -8.36
CA GLY A 144 11.75 -3.76 -7.91
C GLY A 144 10.31 -3.65 -7.36
N ALA A 145 9.61 -2.53 -7.59
CA ALA A 145 8.20 -2.42 -7.30
C ALA A 145 7.37 -3.37 -8.19
N PRO A 146 6.33 -4.03 -7.65
CA PRO A 146 5.46 -4.90 -8.43
C PRO A 146 4.35 -4.14 -9.17
N PHE A 147 4.42 -2.82 -9.24
CA PHE A 147 3.35 -2.00 -9.78
C PHE A 147 3.26 -2.11 -11.30
N GLY A 148 2.10 -2.56 -11.78
CA GLY A 148 1.75 -2.53 -13.21
C GLY A 148 1.31 -1.13 -13.65
N MET A 149 0.95 -0.25 -12.70
CA MET A 149 0.55 1.13 -12.92
C MET A 149 0.99 2.01 -11.76
N THR A 150 1.47 3.21 -12.08
CA THR A 150 1.78 4.24 -11.07
C THR A 150 1.08 5.54 -11.43
N PHE A 151 0.65 6.26 -10.40
CA PHE A 151 0.03 7.57 -10.54
C PHE A 151 0.91 8.62 -9.85
N THR A 152 1.54 9.45 -10.67
CA THR A 152 2.28 10.63 -10.22
C THR A 152 1.55 11.88 -10.66
N THR A 153 1.39 12.86 -9.79
CA THR A 153 0.92 14.18 -10.21
C THR A 153 2.02 14.90 -10.99
N PRO A 154 1.70 15.68 -12.02
CA PRO A 154 2.70 16.42 -12.81
C PRO A 154 3.63 17.30 -11.95
N GLU A 155 3.13 17.81 -10.84
CA GLU A 155 3.87 18.65 -9.89
C GLU A 155 4.92 17.86 -9.07
N GLN A 156 4.81 16.54 -8.98
CA GLN A 156 5.80 15.68 -8.33
C GLN A 156 7.04 15.42 -9.20
N ILE A 157 6.98 15.72 -10.49
CA ILE A 157 8.11 15.53 -11.42
C ILE A 157 9.15 16.64 -11.25
N ASP A 158 8.73 17.84 -10.88
CA ASP A 158 9.58 19.03 -10.87
C ASP A 158 9.96 19.57 -9.48
N SER A 159 9.39 19.07 -8.38
CA SER A 159 9.65 19.60 -7.05
C SER A 159 10.10 18.55 -6.05
N ILE A 160 11.25 18.80 -5.43
CA ILE A 160 11.74 18.11 -4.22
C ILE A 160 10.84 18.40 -3.00
N GLN A 161 9.87 19.31 -3.12
CA GLN A 161 8.86 19.61 -2.11
C GLN A 161 7.63 18.75 -2.35
N MET A 162 7.49 17.73 -1.54
CA MET A 162 6.29 16.89 -1.42
C MET A 162 5.12 17.79 -0.98
N ASN A 163 4.25 18.16 -1.89
CA ASN A 163 2.96 18.74 -1.55
C ASN A 163 2.03 17.59 -1.13
N PHE A 164 1.86 17.42 0.17
CA PHE A 164 1.02 16.37 0.81
C PHE A 164 -0.49 16.50 0.51
N HIS A 165 -0.92 17.50 -0.28
CA HIS A 165 -2.31 17.90 -0.44
C HIS A 165 -3.06 17.27 -1.63
N ASP A 166 -2.48 16.29 -2.35
CA ASP A 166 -3.09 15.75 -3.57
C ASP A 166 -3.39 14.24 -3.52
N SER A 167 -3.38 13.64 -2.33
CA SER A 167 -3.60 12.19 -2.18
C SER A 167 -5.00 11.79 -2.58
N ALA A 168 -6.01 12.51 -2.13
CA ALA A 168 -7.42 12.24 -2.44
C ALA A 168 -7.71 12.44 -3.92
N LYS A 169 -7.13 13.48 -4.55
CA LYS A 169 -7.26 13.73 -5.99
C LYS A 169 -6.60 12.64 -6.82
N CYS A 170 -5.39 12.23 -6.42
CA CYS A 170 -4.67 11.13 -7.04
C CYS A 170 -5.48 9.83 -6.97
N LEU A 171 -6.02 9.53 -5.79
CA LEU A 171 -6.87 8.35 -5.57
C LEU A 171 -8.14 8.39 -6.41
N LYS A 172 -8.86 9.53 -6.46
CA LYS A 172 -10.05 9.69 -7.31
C LYS A 172 -9.71 9.39 -8.77
N SER A 173 -8.60 9.92 -9.27
CA SER A 173 -8.16 9.63 -10.63
C SER A 173 -7.87 8.14 -10.85
N ILE A 174 -7.20 7.46 -9.90
CA ILE A 174 -6.97 6.01 -9.97
C ILE A 174 -8.29 5.27 -10.09
N LEU A 175 -9.25 5.57 -9.22
CA LEU A 175 -10.54 4.87 -9.16
C LEU A 175 -11.41 5.16 -10.38
N GLU A 176 -11.34 6.36 -10.97
CA GLU A 176 -12.03 6.70 -12.21
C GLU A 176 -11.48 5.93 -13.43
N TYR A 177 -10.15 5.78 -13.51
CA TYR A 177 -9.51 5.05 -14.61
C TYR A 177 -9.56 3.53 -14.45
N LEU A 178 -9.68 3.03 -13.22
CA LEU A 178 -9.65 1.61 -12.93
C LEU A 178 -10.67 0.79 -13.75
N PRO A 179 -11.96 1.18 -13.88
CA PRO A 179 -12.92 0.47 -14.71
C PRO A 179 -12.61 0.49 -16.21
N MET A 180 -11.80 1.46 -16.66
CA MET A 180 -11.43 1.61 -18.08
C MET A 180 -10.24 0.76 -18.47
N VAL A 181 -9.31 0.56 -17.55
CA VAL A 181 -8.05 -0.17 -17.77
C VAL A 181 -8.24 -1.66 -17.49
N VAL A 182 -9.18 -2.00 -16.62
CA VAL A 182 -9.41 -3.35 -16.09
C VAL A 182 -10.78 -3.86 -16.60
N LYS A 183 -11.03 -3.69 -17.92
CA LYS A 183 -12.23 -4.19 -18.59
C LYS A 183 -12.14 -5.66 -18.91
#